data_04ec23b0d7aa645604a2755400438411
#
_entry.id   04ec23b0d7aa645604a2755400438411
#
_cell.length_a   1.000
_cell.length_b   1.000
_cell.length_c   1.000
_cell.angle_alpha   90.00
_cell.angle_beta   90.00
_cell.angle_gamma   90.00
#
_symmetry.space_group_name_H-M   'P 1'
#
loop_
_entity.id
_entity.type
_entity.pdbx_description
1 polymer ?
#
loop_
_entity_poly.entity_id
_entity_poly.type
_entity_poly.pdbx_seq_one_letter_code
_entity_poly.pdbx_strand_id
1 'polypeptide(L)'
;MIKNVHGNTVDFIGEAIVGGKYPVGGSLPPEPVLCEQLGVSRTVIRESVKSLVAKGLIFTGPKVGTRVLPEEQWNWFDPDVIAWQAKAG
;
A
#
# COMPACT_ATOMS: atom_id res chain seq x y z
N MET A 1 -17.67 -12.60 -1.78
CA MET A 1 -16.66 -13.60 -1.92
C MET A 1 -15.31 -13.03 -2.34
N ILE A 2 -14.28 -13.51 -1.74
CA ILE A 2 -12.94 -13.03 -2.04
C ILE A 2 -12.33 -13.85 -3.15
N LYS A 3 -11.98 -13.21 -4.22
CA LYS A 3 -11.40 -13.90 -5.36
C LYS A 3 -9.89 -13.88 -5.33
N ASN A 4 -9.33 -12.81 -4.83
CA ASN A 4 -7.89 -12.60 -4.86
C ASN A 4 -7.48 -11.84 -3.62
N VAL A 5 -7.03 -12.58 -2.63
CA VAL A 5 -6.68 -11.97 -1.34
C VAL A 5 -5.55 -10.97 -1.50
N HIS A 6 -4.55 -11.32 -2.31
CA HIS A 6 -3.42 -10.41 -2.56
C HIS A 6 -3.90 -9.12 -3.23
N GLY A 7 -4.72 -9.25 -4.27
CA GLY A 7 -5.23 -8.09 -4.98
C GLY A 7 -6.08 -7.19 -4.08
N ASN A 8 -6.93 -7.80 -3.26
CA ASN A 8 -7.74 -7.03 -2.33
C ASN A 8 -6.89 -6.28 -1.32
N THR A 9 -5.82 -6.91 -0.85
CA THR A 9 -4.93 -6.29 0.12
C THR A 9 -4.19 -5.10 -0.49
N VAL A 10 -3.67 -5.28 -1.71
CA VAL A 10 -3.01 -4.18 -2.42
C VAL A 10 -3.97 -3.01 -2.61
N ASP A 11 -5.19 -3.30 -3.05
CA ASP A 11 -6.20 -2.26 -3.26
C ASP A 11 -6.51 -1.53 -1.96
N PHE A 12 -6.70 -2.28 -0.88
CA PHE A 12 -7.03 -1.67 0.41
C PHE A 12 -5.94 -0.71 0.86
N ILE A 13 -4.70 -1.16 0.84
CA ILE A 13 -3.59 -0.33 1.30
C ILE A 13 -3.35 0.82 0.33
N GLY A 14 -3.40 0.55 -0.97
CA GLY A 14 -3.22 1.58 -1.98
C GLY A 14 -4.24 2.70 -1.86
N GLU A 15 -5.50 2.34 -1.70
CA GLU A 15 -6.55 3.33 -1.53
C GLU A 15 -6.34 4.13 -0.25
N ALA A 16 -5.89 3.48 0.80
CA ALA A 16 -5.64 4.17 2.07
C ALA A 16 -4.51 5.19 1.93
N ILE A 17 -3.48 4.85 1.16
CA ILE A 17 -2.37 5.77 0.94
C ILE A 17 -2.82 6.95 0.09
N VAL A 18 -3.43 6.67 -1.04
CA VAL A 18 -3.85 7.71 -1.97
C VAL A 18 -4.90 8.59 -1.33
N GLY A 19 -5.77 8.01 -0.52
CA GLY A 19 -6.82 8.77 0.17
C GLY A 19 -6.35 9.54 1.40
N GLY A 20 -5.08 9.39 1.79
CA GLY A 20 -4.54 10.15 2.91
C GLY A 20 -4.68 9.50 4.26
N LYS A 21 -5.23 8.30 4.35
CA LYS A 21 -5.33 7.61 5.63
C LYS A 21 -3.93 7.29 6.18
N TYR A 22 -3.01 6.95 5.30
CA TYR A 22 -1.59 6.85 5.64
C TYR A 22 -0.92 8.04 4.95
N PRO A 23 -0.64 9.11 5.67
CA PRO A 23 -0.20 10.35 5.03
C PRO A 23 1.21 10.25 4.45
N VAL A 24 1.45 11.08 3.45
CA VAL A 24 2.78 11.20 2.84
C VAL A 24 3.80 11.53 3.93
N GLY A 25 4.93 10.83 3.86
CA GLY A 25 5.98 11.00 4.86
C GLY A 25 5.76 10.21 6.13
N GLY A 26 4.57 9.62 6.28
CA GLY A 26 4.27 8.79 7.44
C GLY A 26 4.70 7.36 7.24
N SER A 27 4.50 6.57 8.27
CA SER A 27 4.86 5.15 8.26
C SER A 27 3.59 4.30 8.20
N LEU A 28 3.69 3.17 7.50
CA LEU A 28 2.67 2.15 7.60
C LEU A 28 2.92 1.34 8.88
N PRO A 29 1.87 0.70 9.41
CA PRO A 29 2.09 -0.23 10.52
C PRO A 29 3.07 -1.33 10.12
N PRO A 30 3.79 -1.92 11.07
CA PRO A 30 4.65 -3.07 10.77
C PRO A 30 3.85 -4.21 10.17
N GLU A 31 4.53 -5.07 9.42
CA GLU A 31 3.86 -6.18 8.75
C GLU A 31 3.02 -7.04 9.69
N PRO A 32 3.51 -7.43 10.88
CA PRO A 32 2.65 -8.23 11.77
C PRO A 32 1.37 -7.52 12.16
N VAL A 33 1.43 -6.21 12.35
CA VAL A 33 0.24 -5.43 12.70
C VAL A 33 -0.72 -5.39 11.52
N LEU A 34 -0.20 -5.18 10.31
CA LEU A 34 -1.05 -5.19 9.11
C LEU A 34 -1.71 -6.55 8.91
N CYS A 35 -0.97 -7.63 9.15
CA CYS A 35 -1.55 -8.97 9.05
C CYS A 35 -2.75 -9.10 9.97
N GLU A 36 -2.60 -8.65 11.20
CA GLU A 36 -3.67 -8.74 12.17
C GLU A 36 -4.85 -7.85 11.80
N GLN A 37 -4.56 -6.63 11.39
CA GLN A 37 -5.63 -5.68 11.05
C GLN A 37 -6.42 -6.12 9.83
N LEU A 38 -5.77 -6.72 8.86
CA LEU A 38 -6.42 -7.08 7.61
C LEU A 38 -6.84 -8.54 7.56
N GLY A 39 -6.42 -9.33 8.53
CA GLY A 39 -6.79 -10.75 8.57
C GLY A 39 -6.17 -11.57 7.47
N VAL A 40 -4.95 -11.25 7.07
CA VAL A 40 -4.26 -11.96 5.99
C VAL A 40 -2.91 -12.46 6.47
N SER A 41 -2.30 -13.34 5.69
CA SER A 41 -1.03 -13.95 6.05
C SER A 41 0.12 -12.97 5.82
N ARG A 42 1.26 -13.28 6.44
CA ARG A 42 2.47 -12.50 6.24
C ARG A 42 2.91 -12.50 4.79
N THR A 43 2.76 -13.63 4.12
CA THR A 43 3.12 -13.73 2.71
C THR A 43 2.31 -12.75 1.88
N VAL A 44 1.00 -12.67 2.14
CA VAL A 44 0.13 -11.75 1.42
C VAL A 44 0.56 -10.31 1.67
N ILE A 45 0.83 -9.95 2.92
CA ILE A 45 1.27 -8.58 3.24
C ILE A 45 2.60 -8.28 2.54
N ARG A 46 3.54 -9.22 2.60
CA ARG A 46 4.86 -8.99 1.99
C ARG A 46 4.76 -8.77 0.49
N GLU A 47 3.94 -9.59 -0.18
CA GLU A 47 3.76 -9.44 -1.63
C GLU A 47 3.02 -8.16 -1.97
N SER A 48 2.07 -7.76 -1.12
CA SER A 48 1.36 -6.51 -1.32
C SER A 48 2.29 -5.31 -1.18
N VAL A 49 3.16 -5.35 -0.18
CA VAL A 49 4.14 -4.29 0.00
C VAL A 49 5.06 -4.18 -1.21
N LYS A 50 5.51 -5.33 -1.74
CA LYS A 50 6.33 -5.32 -2.94
C LYS A 50 5.62 -4.67 -4.11
N SER A 51 4.34 -4.97 -4.28
CA SER A 51 3.55 -4.37 -5.36
C SER A 51 3.47 -2.86 -5.20
N LEU A 52 3.25 -2.40 -3.99
CA LEU A 52 3.13 -0.97 -3.72
C LEU A 52 4.46 -0.25 -3.90
N VAL A 53 5.56 -0.91 -3.55
CA VAL A 53 6.89 -0.35 -3.82
C VAL A 53 7.09 -0.18 -5.32
N ALA A 54 6.68 -1.17 -6.10
CA ALA A 54 6.81 -1.10 -7.55
C ALA A 54 5.98 0.05 -8.14
N LYS A 55 4.89 0.41 -7.48
CA LYS A 55 4.04 1.52 -7.93
C LYS A 55 4.53 2.88 -7.44
N GLY A 56 5.60 2.90 -6.66
CA GLY A 56 6.19 4.14 -6.19
C GLY A 56 5.50 4.78 -5.01
N LEU A 57 4.57 4.07 -4.37
CA LEU A 57 3.82 4.65 -3.27
C LEU A 57 4.54 4.59 -1.94
N ILE A 58 5.38 3.57 -1.75
CA ILE A 58 6.07 3.37 -0.49
C ILE A 58 7.48 2.89 -0.74
N PHE A 59 8.28 2.98 0.31
CA PHE A 59 9.60 2.37 0.28
C PHE A 59 9.86 1.73 1.64
N THR A 60 10.70 0.70 1.66
CA THR A 60 11.03 -0.01 2.87
C THR A 60 12.52 0.06 3.12
N GLY A 61 12.90 0.11 4.39
CA GLY A 61 14.29 0.11 4.77
C GLY A 61 14.45 -0.55 6.11
N PRO A 62 15.67 -1.05 6.39
CA PRO A 62 15.87 -1.85 7.62
C PRO A 62 15.65 -1.06 8.90
N LYS A 63 15.89 0.23 8.90
CA LYS A 63 15.73 1.03 10.11
C LYS A 63 14.51 1.91 10.13
N VAL A 64 14.03 2.27 8.95
CA VAL A 64 12.91 3.22 8.86
C VAL A 64 11.57 2.51 8.70
N GLY A 65 11.58 1.20 8.44
CA GLY A 65 10.36 0.47 8.19
C GLY A 65 9.77 0.83 6.83
N THR A 66 8.45 0.85 6.75
CA THR A 66 7.76 1.16 5.51
C THR A 66 7.20 2.57 5.58
N ARG A 67 7.58 3.39 4.62
CA ARG A 67 7.18 4.79 4.59
C ARG A 67 6.47 5.14 3.31
N VAL A 68 5.52 6.08 3.43
CA VAL A 68 4.78 6.58 2.27
C VAL A 68 5.63 7.64 1.58
N LEU A 69 5.87 7.45 0.29
CA LEU A 69 6.67 8.37 -0.50
C LEU A 69 5.87 9.61 -0.89
N PRO A 70 6.57 10.72 -1.23
CA PRO A 70 5.88 11.92 -1.72
C PRO A 70 5.12 11.60 -3.01
N GLU A 71 4.05 12.35 -3.23
CA GLU A 71 3.20 12.13 -4.39
C GLU A 71 3.96 12.20 -5.71
N GLU A 72 4.99 13.02 -5.77
CA GLU A 72 5.81 13.16 -6.98
C GLU A 72 6.49 11.85 -7.38
N GLN A 73 6.67 10.95 -6.42
CA GLN A 73 7.32 9.66 -6.67
C GLN A 73 6.35 8.60 -7.14
N TRP A 74 5.06 8.80 -6.95
CA TRP A 74 4.07 7.79 -7.29
C TRP A 74 4.02 7.61 -8.80
N ASN A 75 3.78 6.35 -9.22
CA ASN A 75 3.68 6.06 -10.64
C ASN A 75 2.27 6.41 -11.14
N TRP A 76 2.11 7.63 -11.61
CA TRP A 76 0.81 8.14 -12.04
C TRP A 76 0.30 7.50 -13.34
N PHE A 77 1.13 6.70 -14.01
CA PHE A 77 0.73 5.96 -15.19
C PHE A 77 0.25 4.56 -14.86
N ASP A 78 0.42 4.13 -13.62
CA ASP A 78 -0.03 2.81 -13.20
C ASP A 78 -1.55 2.79 -13.12
N PRO A 79 -2.23 1.82 -13.76
CA PRO A 79 -3.70 1.81 -13.77
C PRO A 79 -4.31 1.74 -12.37
N ASP A 80 -3.66 1.02 -11.46
CA ASP A 80 -4.18 0.91 -10.11
C ASP A 80 -4.08 2.24 -9.37
N VAL A 81 -2.97 2.95 -9.54
CA VAL A 81 -2.79 4.25 -8.90
C VAL A 81 -3.84 5.22 -9.41
N ILE A 82 -4.09 5.20 -10.71
CA ILE A 82 -5.13 6.05 -11.32
C ILE A 82 -6.50 5.73 -10.72
N ALA A 83 -6.81 4.43 -10.60
CA ALA A 83 -8.10 4.01 -10.06
C ALA A 83 -8.28 4.43 -8.62
N TRP A 84 -7.23 4.28 -7.81
CA TRP A 84 -7.30 4.67 -6.40
C TRP A 84 -7.46 6.17 -6.24
N GLN A 85 -6.81 6.93 -7.10
CA GLN A 85 -6.96 8.38 -7.05
C GLN A 85 -8.37 8.80 -7.42
N ALA A 86 -8.97 8.16 -8.41
CA ALA A 86 -10.33 8.45 -8.80
C ALA A 86 -11.30 8.19 -7.64
N LYS A 87 -11.07 7.12 -6.89
CA LYS A 87 -11.91 6.81 -5.73
C LYS A 87 -11.73 7.79 -4.61
N ALA A 88 -10.52 8.27 -4.43
CA ALA A 88 -10.23 9.21 -3.33
C ALA A 88 -10.82 10.58 -3.60
N GLY A 89 -11.12 10.83 -4.80
CA GLY A 89 -11.76 12.05 -5.14
C GLY A 89 -10.93 13.03 -5.83
#